data_b4eacc64cb26736ac2261fb09402479c
#
_entry.id   b4eacc64cb26736ac2261fb09402479c
#
_cell.length_a   1.000
_cell.length_b   1.000
_cell.length_c   1.000
_cell.angle_alpha   90.00
_cell.angle_beta   90.00
_cell.angle_gamma   90.00
#
_symmetry.space_group_name_H-M   'P 1'
#
loop_
_entity.id
_entity.type
_entity.pdbx_description
1 polymer ?
#
loop_
_entity_poly.entity_id
_entity_poly.type
_entity_poly.pdbx_seq_one_letter_code
_entity_poly.pdbx_strand_id
1 'polypeptide(L)'
;GRNLTVASFLDTEADYLLFLDSDINIGPDAVYKMIEADKDVICIPYPLKSIQWAKLHERMQKGKIKNVEDLETGACTYPVRIKDSTNFKVNNGVAEITHAPAGCLLIKRIVFDKLVQNYPNKKIIQNSVINGEYQEVPNYYNFFDTVHDENTQTYMGEDYGFCKLWTDIGGKIYALTDKYIMHVGEHQYIGRYMDEFEKAD
;
A
#
# COMPACT_ATOMS: atom_id res chain seq x y z
N GLY A 1 -13.17 5.48 7.54
CA GLY A 1 -11.77 5.71 7.92
C GLY A 1 -11.02 6.52 6.86
N ARG A 2 -10.45 5.88 5.80
CA ARG A 2 -9.47 6.50 4.87
C ARG A 2 -9.99 7.76 4.15
N ASN A 3 -11.23 7.78 3.66
CA ASN A 3 -11.79 8.98 3.01
C ASN A 3 -11.94 10.17 3.97
N LEU A 4 -12.23 9.91 5.26
CA LEU A 4 -12.28 10.96 6.28
C LEU A 4 -10.88 11.56 6.52
N THR A 5 -9.85 10.70 6.58
CA THR A 5 -8.46 11.14 6.70
C THR A 5 -8.03 11.96 5.48
N VAL A 6 -8.45 11.57 4.27
CA VAL A 6 -8.21 12.38 3.05
C VAL A 6 -8.89 13.73 3.13
N ALA A 7 -10.16 13.80 3.58
CA ALA A 7 -10.87 15.06 3.75
C ALA A 7 -10.13 15.99 4.72
N SER A 8 -9.70 15.46 5.89
CA SER A 8 -8.90 16.22 6.85
C SER A 8 -7.54 16.66 6.27
N PHE A 9 -6.89 15.83 5.47
CA PHE A 9 -5.65 16.18 4.79
C PHE A 9 -5.83 17.32 3.79
N LEU A 10 -6.93 17.30 3.01
CA LEU A 10 -7.23 18.35 2.03
C LEU A 10 -7.47 19.72 2.66
N ASP A 11 -7.85 19.76 3.94
CA ASP A 11 -8.01 21.00 4.72
C ASP A 11 -6.68 21.52 5.33
N THR A 12 -5.56 20.88 5.06
CA THR A 12 -4.22 21.28 5.50
C THR A 12 -3.36 21.76 4.34
N GLU A 13 -2.18 22.30 4.62
CA GLU A 13 -1.14 22.63 3.63
C GLU A 13 -0.04 21.55 3.54
N ALA A 14 -0.24 20.36 4.12
CA ALA A 14 0.76 19.28 4.11
C ALA A 14 0.98 18.75 2.68
N ASP A 15 2.23 18.42 2.32
CA ASP A 15 2.60 17.94 0.99
C ASP A 15 2.33 16.45 0.80
N TYR A 16 2.31 15.69 1.90
CA TYR A 16 2.19 14.23 1.90
C TYR A 16 1.15 13.74 2.89
N LEU A 17 0.42 12.70 2.51
CA LEU A 17 -0.40 11.89 3.41
C LEU A 17 0.24 10.51 3.55
N LEU A 18 0.58 10.11 4.77
CA LEU A 18 1.01 8.76 5.11
C LEU A 18 -0.13 8.02 5.81
N PHE A 19 -0.62 6.95 5.19
CA PHE A 19 -1.38 5.94 5.90
C PHE A 19 -0.42 4.95 6.57
N LEU A 20 -0.61 4.76 7.86
CA LEU A 20 0.11 3.76 8.64
C LEU A 20 -0.90 3.10 9.59
N ASP A 21 -1.23 1.84 9.33
CA ASP A 21 -2.15 1.10 10.18
C ASP A 21 -1.54 0.86 11.57
N SER A 22 -2.36 0.83 12.61
CA SER A 22 -1.93 0.78 14.02
C SER A 22 -1.16 -0.50 14.39
N ASP A 23 -1.26 -1.53 13.55
CA ASP A 23 -0.59 -2.81 13.70
C ASP A 23 0.61 -3.00 12.74
N ILE A 24 1.01 -1.93 12.05
CA ILE A 24 2.21 -1.87 11.22
C ILE A 24 3.33 -1.14 11.97
N ASN A 25 4.51 -1.76 12.01
CA ASN A 25 5.71 -1.16 12.60
C ASN A 25 6.81 -1.03 11.55
N ILE A 26 7.31 0.20 11.39
CA ILE A 26 8.43 0.56 10.49
C ILE A 26 9.38 1.53 11.20
N GLY A 27 10.65 1.52 10.81
CA GLY A 27 11.61 2.53 11.25
C GLY A 27 11.39 3.89 10.57
N PRO A 28 11.76 5.02 11.22
CA PRO A 28 11.67 6.35 10.61
C PRO A 28 12.46 6.47 9.30
N ASP A 29 13.58 5.76 9.18
CA ASP A 29 14.43 5.71 7.97
C ASP A 29 13.67 5.17 6.75
N ALA A 30 12.68 4.31 6.96
CA ALA A 30 11.84 3.80 5.89
C ALA A 30 10.93 4.91 5.33
N VAL A 31 10.36 5.76 6.20
CA VAL A 31 9.55 6.91 5.79
C VAL A 31 10.39 7.92 5.02
N TYR A 32 11.59 8.26 5.52
CA TYR A 32 12.50 9.16 4.80
C TYR A 32 12.85 8.62 3.41
N LYS A 33 13.12 7.32 3.30
CA LYS A 33 13.41 6.70 2.00
C LYS A 33 12.22 6.70 1.05
N MET A 34 10.97 6.60 1.55
CA MET A 34 9.78 6.78 0.72
C MET A 34 9.70 8.21 0.16
N ILE A 35 10.02 9.22 0.97
CA ILE A 35 10.03 10.64 0.54
C ILE A 35 11.15 10.87 -0.49
N GLU A 36 12.38 10.38 -0.21
CA GLU A 36 13.53 10.50 -1.11
C GLU A 36 13.32 9.80 -2.47
N ALA A 37 12.52 8.74 -2.50
CA ALA A 37 12.17 8.06 -3.74
C ALA A 37 11.37 8.93 -4.70
N ASP A 38 10.79 10.04 -4.21
CA ASP A 38 10.06 11.07 -4.97
C ASP A 38 8.97 10.51 -5.90
N LYS A 39 8.20 9.53 -5.41
CA LYS A 39 7.07 8.94 -6.14
C LYS A 39 5.75 9.56 -5.69
N ASP A 40 4.82 9.74 -6.64
CA ASP A 40 3.50 10.30 -6.32
C ASP A 40 2.71 9.39 -5.37
N VAL A 41 2.78 8.07 -5.59
CA VAL A 41 2.20 7.03 -4.72
C VAL A 41 3.23 5.93 -4.50
N ILE A 42 3.60 5.69 -3.24
CA ILE A 42 4.56 4.63 -2.87
C ILE A 42 4.13 3.94 -1.57
N CYS A 43 4.21 2.62 -1.54
CA CYS A 43 3.95 1.83 -0.34
C CYS A 43 5.20 1.07 0.11
N ILE A 44 5.19 0.60 1.37
CA ILE A 44 6.02 -0.52 1.79
C ILE A 44 5.10 -1.72 1.92
N PRO A 45 5.25 -2.75 1.06
CA PRO A 45 4.47 -3.96 1.18
C PRO A 45 4.74 -4.65 2.51
N TYR A 46 3.70 -4.97 3.25
CA TYR A 46 3.79 -5.69 4.52
C TYR A 46 3.28 -7.13 4.36
N PRO A 47 3.83 -8.08 5.15
CA PRO A 47 3.39 -9.47 5.09
C PRO A 47 1.95 -9.61 5.59
N LEU A 48 1.18 -10.51 4.97
CA LEU A 48 -0.11 -10.92 5.51
C LEU A 48 0.09 -11.66 6.85
N LYS A 49 -0.89 -11.59 7.74
CA LYS A 49 -0.90 -12.31 9.03
C LYS A 49 -1.16 -13.80 8.83
N SER A 50 -0.28 -14.43 8.05
CA SER A 50 -0.34 -15.87 7.76
C SER A 50 1.04 -16.42 7.46
N ILE A 51 1.31 -17.63 7.95
CA ILE A 51 2.57 -18.34 7.68
C ILE A 51 2.29 -19.38 6.60
N GLN A 52 3.00 -19.28 5.48
CA GLN A 52 2.87 -20.20 4.35
C GLN A 52 3.88 -21.35 4.46
N TRP A 53 3.56 -22.33 5.28
CA TRP A 53 4.46 -23.47 5.55
C TRP A 53 4.89 -24.25 4.30
N ALA A 54 3.98 -24.41 3.32
CA ALA A 54 4.31 -25.07 2.07
C ALA A 54 5.34 -24.29 1.26
N LYS A 55 5.19 -22.95 1.19
CA LYS A 55 6.15 -22.06 0.53
C LYS A 55 7.52 -22.11 1.23
N LEU A 56 7.53 -22.07 2.56
CA LEU A 56 8.75 -22.18 3.34
C LEU A 56 9.47 -23.50 3.06
N HIS A 57 8.75 -24.62 3.08
CA HIS A 57 9.29 -25.94 2.80
C HIS A 57 9.91 -25.99 1.38
N GLU A 58 9.21 -25.48 0.37
CA GLU A 58 9.74 -25.42 -1.01
C GLU A 58 11.02 -24.58 -1.09
N ARG A 59 11.07 -23.42 -0.42
CA ARG A 59 12.27 -22.56 -0.36
C ARG A 59 13.44 -23.26 0.33
N MET A 60 13.19 -24.03 1.40
CA MET A 60 14.20 -24.86 2.06
C MET A 60 14.76 -25.93 1.11
N GLN A 61 13.90 -26.63 0.39
CA GLN A 61 14.33 -27.64 -0.59
C GLN A 61 15.17 -27.04 -1.73
N LYS A 62 14.89 -25.79 -2.12
CA LYS A 62 15.65 -25.04 -3.15
C LYS A 62 16.92 -24.37 -2.60
N GLY A 63 17.28 -24.58 -1.32
CA GLY A 63 18.45 -24.00 -0.70
C GLY A 63 18.40 -22.45 -0.56
N LYS A 64 17.19 -21.88 -0.58
CA LYS A 64 16.99 -20.43 -0.46
C LYS A 64 16.95 -19.91 0.98
N ILE A 65 16.89 -20.82 1.96
CA ILE A 65 16.91 -20.54 3.39
C ILE A 65 18.32 -20.79 3.88
N LYS A 66 19.03 -19.74 4.27
CA LYS A 66 20.44 -19.81 4.68
C LYS A 66 20.64 -19.46 6.16
N ASN A 67 19.70 -18.75 6.77
CA ASN A 67 19.77 -18.29 8.17
C ASN A 67 18.36 -18.23 8.80
N VAL A 68 18.28 -17.80 10.05
CA VAL A 68 17.04 -17.76 10.82
C VAL A 68 16.11 -16.67 10.28
N GLU A 69 16.65 -15.53 9.85
CA GLU A 69 15.87 -14.44 9.27
C GLU A 69 15.16 -14.88 7.98
N ASP A 70 15.83 -15.69 7.14
CA ASP A 70 15.20 -16.26 5.93
C ASP A 70 14.03 -17.19 6.25
N LEU A 71 14.01 -17.82 7.44
CA LEU A 71 12.86 -18.62 7.87
C LEU A 71 11.61 -17.76 8.09
N GLU A 72 11.78 -16.61 8.74
CA GLU A 72 10.68 -15.70 9.04
C GLU A 72 10.15 -15.05 7.75
N THR A 73 11.03 -14.45 6.95
CA THR A 73 10.64 -13.75 5.72
C THR A 73 10.21 -14.69 4.61
N GLY A 74 10.80 -15.89 4.57
CA GLY A 74 10.54 -16.90 3.54
C GLY A 74 9.15 -17.50 3.55
N ALA A 75 8.42 -17.41 4.66
CA ALA A 75 7.07 -17.90 4.82
C ALA A 75 5.98 -16.84 4.55
N CYS A 76 6.37 -15.59 4.28
CA CYS A 76 5.46 -14.46 4.10
C CYS A 76 4.82 -14.45 2.69
N THR A 77 3.62 -13.87 2.61
CA THR A 77 2.99 -13.41 1.38
C THR A 77 2.56 -11.96 1.52
N TYR A 78 2.47 -11.25 0.41
CA TYR A 78 2.24 -9.81 0.40
C TYR A 78 1.02 -9.44 -0.44
N PRO A 79 0.15 -8.51 0.00
CA PRO A 79 -1.04 -8.07 -0.73
C PRO A 79 -0.67 -7.02 -1.80
N VAL A 80 0.22 -7.39 -2.71
CA VAL A 80 0.69 -6.53 -3.81
C VAL A 80 0.41 -7.19 -5.14
N ARG A 81 0.05 -6.42 -6.15
CA ARG A 81 -0.05 -6.89 -7.53
C ARG A 81 0.96 -6.19 -8.41
N ILE A 82 1.66 -6.99 -9.21
CA ILE A 82 2.60 -6.54 -10.25
C ILE A 82 1.99 -6.82 -11.63
N LYS A 83 2.33 -6.00 -12.61
CA LYS A 83 1.78 -6.13 -13.95
C LYS A 83 2.32 -7.35 -14.69
N ASP A 84 3.63 -7.56 -14.56
CA ASP A 84 4.36 -8.64 -15.25
C ASP A 84 5.52 -9.10 -14.36
N SER A 85 5.40 -10.32 -13.85
CA SER A 85 6.43 -10.92 -12.99
C SER A 85 7.72 -11.25 -13.73
N THR A 86 7.68 -11.39 -15.07
CA THR A 86 8.85 -11.70 -15.88
C THR A 86 9.72 -10.48 -16.16
N ASN A 87 9.14 -9.28 -16.12
CA ASN A 87 9.80 -8.00 -16.34
C ASN A 87 9.86 -7.10 -15.09
N PHE A 88 9.68 -7.69 -13.91
CA PHE A 88 9.74 -6.94 -12.66
C PHE A 88 11.15 -6.40 -12.42
N LYS A 89 11.28 -5.07 -12.38
CA LYS A 89 12.57 -4.39 -12.17
C LYS A 89 12.55 -3.60 -10.89
N VAL A 90 13.60 -3.77 -10.11
CA VAL A 90 13.84 -2.99 -8.89
C VAL A 90 15.02 -2.06 -9.14
N ASN A 91 14.81 -0.76 -8.93
CA ASN A 91 15.84 0.26 -9.05
C ASN A 91 15.98 0.99 -7.70
N ASN A 92 17.16 0.90 -7.07
CA ASN A 92 17.42 1.48 -5.75
C ASN A 92 16.35 1.12 -4.70
N GLY A 93 15.93 -0.15 -4.68
CA GLY A 93 14.91 -0.66 -3.77
C GLY A 93 13.47 -0.30 -4.17
N VAL A 94 13.25 0.43 -5.26
CA VAL A 94 11.91 0.87 -5.71
C VAL A 94 11.48 0.11 -6.96
N ALA A 95 10.26 -0.39 -6.97
CA ALA A 95 9.67 -1.11 -8.08
C ALA A 95 8.27 -0.56 -8.44
N GLU A 96 7.94 -0.52 -9.74
CA GLU A 96 6.59 -0.17 -10.19
C GLU A 96 5.65 -1.36 -9.97
N ILE A 97 4.49 -1.10 -9.38
CA ILE A 97 3.44 -2.07 -9.10
C ILE A 97 2.09 -1.55 -9.62
N THR A 98 1.06 -2.39 -9.67
CA THR A 98 -0.28 -1.97 -10.11
C THR A 98 -1.23 -1.68 -8.95
N HIS A 99 -1.08 -2.37 -7.83
CA HIS A 99 -1.94 -2.21 -6.67
C HIS A 99 -1.11 -2.27 -5.39
N ALA A 100 -1.32 -1.30 -4.52
CA ALA A 100 -0.67 -1.15 -3.23
C ALA A 100 -1.66 -1.33 -2.07
N PRO A 101 -1.27 -2.05 -1.01
CA PRO A 101 -2.04 -2.06 0.22
C PRO A 101 -1.86 -0.71 0.96
N ALA A 102 -2.90 -0.26 1.62
CA ALA A 102 -2.90 1.05 2.27
C ALA A 102 -2.44 1.04 3.74
N GLY A 103 -1.98 -0.09 4.28
CA GLY A 103 -1.48 -0.17 5.65
C GLY A 103 -0.13 0.55 5.87
N CYS A 104 0.66 0.75 4.80
CA CYS A 104 1.83 1.63 4.79
C CYS A 104 1.94 2.27 3.41
N LEU A 105 1.28 3.43 3.22
CA LEU A 105 1.11 4.07 1.91
C LEU A 105 1.33 5.58 2.03
N LEU A 106 2.33 6.10 1.30
CA LEU A 106 2.63 7.52 1.20
C LEU A 106 2.11 8.06 -0.12
N ILE A 107 1.36 9.16 -0.07
CA ILE A 107 0.71 9.79 -1.22
C ILE A 107 1.01 11.28 -1.22
N LYS A 108 1.48 11.82 -2.35
CA LYS A 108 1.66 13.26 -2.53
C LYS A 108 0.31 13.98 -2.69
N ARG A 109 0.23 15.22 -2.24
CA ARG A 109 -0.94 16.10 -2.42
C ARG A 109 -1.42 16.16 -3.86
N ILE A 110 -0.49 16.31 -4.81
CA ILE A 110 -0.82 16.41 -6.24
C ILE A 110 -1.67 15.23 -6.77
N VAL A 111 -1.60 14.07 -6.14
CA VAL A 111 -2.45 12.92 -6.49
C VAL A 111 -3.92 13.23 -6.22
N PHE A 112 -4.20 13.74 -5.03
CA PHE A 112 -5.57 14.11 -4.65
C PHE A 112 -6.09 15.29 -5.47
N ASP A 113 -5.24 16.29 -5.78
CA ASP A 113 -5.61 17.41 -6.64
C ASP A 113 -6.06 16.92 -8.03
N LYS A 114 -5.31 15.98 -8.61
CA LYS A 114 -5.64 15.35 -9.89
C LYS A 114 -6.91 14.49 -9.78
N LEU A 115 -7.09 13.73 -8.68
CA LEU A 115 -8.28 12.91 -8.48
C LEU A 115 -9.54 13.78 -8.34
N VAL A 116 -9.47 14.89 -7.61
CA VAL A 116 -10.58 15.86 -7.48
C VAL A 116 -10.97 16.41 -8.86
N GLN A 117 -9.97 16.76 -9.70
CA GLN A 117 -10.21 17.31 -11.04
C GLN A 117 -10.82 16.27 -11.99
N ASN A 118 -10.36 15.02 -11.95
CA ASN A 118 -10.79 13.98 -12.88
C ASN A 118 -12.06 13.24 -12.43
N TYR A 119 -12.35 13.23 -11.12
CA TYR A 119 -13.49 12.53 -10.54
C TYR A 119 -14.34 13.44 -9.63
N PRO A 120 -14.87 14.57 -10.13
CA PRO A 120 -15.70 15.47 -9.33
C PRO A 120 -16.97 14.79 -8.81
N ASN A 121 -17.45 13.78 -9.50
CA ASN A 121 -18.60 12.96 -9.11
C ASN A 121 -18.34 12.03 -7.91
N LYS A 122 -17.09 11.89 -7.46
CA LYS A 122 -16.73 11.19 -6.23
C LYS A 122 -16.91 12.05 -4.98
N LYS A 123 -17.20 13.34 -5.12
CA LYS A 123 -17.58 14.18 -3.99
C LYS A 123 -18.93 13.74 -3.46
N ILE A 124 -19.00 13.45 -2.15
CA ILE A 124 -20.25 13.05 -1.50
C ILE A 124 -20.44 13.84 -0.21
N ILE A 125 -21.70 13.97 0.23
CA ILE A 125 -22.03 14.58 1.51
C ILE A 125 -21.86 13.53 2.59
N GLN A 126 -20.98 13.81 3.53
CA GLN A 126 -20.74 13.00 4.73
C GLN A 126 -20.92 13.88 5.95
N ASN A 127 -21.79 13.48 6.85
CA ASN A 127 -21.93 14.12 8.16
C ASN A 127 -21.16 13.34 9.22
N SER A 128 -20.53 14.05 10.13
CA SER A 128 -19.82 13.48 11.27
C SER A 128 -20.03 14.33 12.52
N VAL A 129 -19.79 13.77 13.68
CA VAL A 129 -19.78 14.53 14.94
C VAL A 129 -18.41 15.18 15.09
N ILE A 130 -18.35 16.50 14.95
CA ILE A 130 -17.16 17.31 15.09
C ILE A 130 -17.38 18.24 16.30
N ASN A 131 -16.53 18.17 17.30
CA ASN A 131 -16.65 18.94 18.55
C ASN A 131 -18.03 18.79 19.26
N GLY A 132 -18.64 17.61 19.14
CA GLY A 132 -19.93 17.31 19.77
C GLY A 132 -21.16 17.71 18.95
N GLU A 133 -20.99 18.33 17.79
CA GLU A 133 -22.07 18.75 16.89
C GLU A 133 -22.05 17.95 15.58
N TYR A 134 -23.26 17.73 15.01
CA TYR A 134 -23.42 17.07 13.73
C TYR A 134 -23.14 18.07 12.61
N GLN A 135 -22.03 17.88 11.89
CA GLN A 135 -21.58 18.81 10.84
C GLN A 135 -21.23 18.05 9.57
N GLU A 136 -21.41 18.70 8.42
CA GLU A 136 -20.90 18.19 7.15
C GLU A 136 -19.38 18.24 7.13
N VAL A 137 -18.77 17.12 6.71
CA VAL A 137 -17.32 17.03 6.51
C VAL A 137 -16.97 17.72 5.19
N PRO A 138 -16.20 18.82 5.20
CA PRO A 138 -15.80 19.48 3.98
C PRO A 138 -14.86 18.58 3.15
N ASN A 139 -14.80 18.82 1.85
CA ASN A 139 -13.87 18.14 0.92
C ASN A 139 -13.90 16.60 0.99
N TYR A 140 -15.07 16.02 1.32
CA TYR A 140 -15.20 14.58 1.41
C TYR A 140 -15.41 13.95 0.04
N TYR A 141 -14.43 13.14 -0.38
CA TYR A 141 -14.44 12.37 -1.63
C TYR A 141 -14.36 10.87 -1.34
N ASN A 142 -15.12 10.08 -2.09
CA ASN A 142 -15.11 8.62 -1.99
C ASN A 142 -14.02 8.01 -2.91
N PHE A 143 -12.73 8.34 -2.65
CA PHE A 143 -11.60 7.80 -3.41
C PHE A 143 -11.22 6.38 -2.97
N PHE A 144 -11.35 6.10 -1.68
CA PHE A 144 -11.17 4.76 -1.12
C PHE A 144 -12.53 4.08 -1.03
N ASP A 145 -12.94 3.46 -2.14
CA ASP A 145 -14.21 2.77 -2.31
C ASP A 145 -13.97 1.35 -2.83
N THR A 146 -14.81 0.43 -2.41
CA THR A 146 -14.79 -0.92 -2.98
C THR A 146 -15.32 -0.89 -4.39
N VAL A 147 -14.73 -1.68 -5.27
CA VAL A 147 -15.11 -1.75 -6.69
C VAL A 147 -15.50 -3.17 -7.05
N HIS A 148 -16.67 -3.33 -7.66
CA HIS A 148 -17.05 -4.54 -8.37
C HIS A 148 -16.73 -4.35 -9.86
N ASP A 149 -15.84 -5.16 -10.39
CA ASP A 149 -15.56 -5.20 -11.83
C ASP A 149 -16.55 -6.15 -12.50
N GLU A 150 -17.53 -5.60 -13.22
CA GLU A 150 -18.59 -6.37 -13.87
C GLU A 150 -18.06 -7.27 -14.99
N ASN A 151 -16.94 -6.90 -15.63
CA ASN A 151 -16.37 -7.68 -16.73
C ASN A 151 -15.68 -8.95 -16.23
N THR A 152 -14.94 -8.83 -15.15
CA THR A 152 -14.19 -9.94 -14.55
C THR A 152 -14.93 -10.61 -13.41
N GLN A 153 -16.07 -10.06 -12.97
CA GLN A 153 -16.84 -10.49 -11.80
C GLN A 153 -15.97 -10.54 -10.52
N THR A 154 -14.98 -9.64 -10.44
CA THR A 154 -14.06 -9.57 -9.29
C THR A 154 -14.42 -8.40 -8.38
N TYR A 155 -14.30 -8.64 -7.09
CA TYR A 155 -14.40 -7.62 -6.06
C TYR A 155 -13.00 -7.11 -5.71
N MET A 156 -12.85 -5.79 -5.63
CA MET A 156 -11.63 -5.12 -5.20
C MET A 156 -11.90 -4.32 -3.93
N GLY A 157 -11.02 -4.47 -2.93
CA GLY A 157 -11.03 -3.66 -1.72
C GLY A 157 -10.79 -2.17 -2.00
N GLU A 158 -10.99 -1.33 -0.97
CA GLU A 158 -10.97 0.12 -1.10
C GLU A 158 -9.59 0.69 -1.47
N ASP A 159 -8.51 0.04 -1.04
CA ASP A 159 -7.15 0.41 -1.39
C ASP A 159 -6.85 0.12 -2.87
N TYR A 160 -7.34 -0.99 -3.38
CA TYR A 160 -7.25 -1.31 -4.81
C TYR A 160 -8.17 -0.42 -5.65
N GLY A 161 -9.33 -0.03 -5.11
CA GLY A 161 -10.22 0.95 -5.73
C GLY A 161 -9.52 2.31 -5.92
N PHE A 162 -8.83 2.80 -4.89
CA PHE A 162 -8.00 3.99 -5.00
C PHE A 162 -6.88 3.84 -6.04
N CYS A 163 -6.18 2.71 -6.02
CA CYS A 163 -5.12 2.42 -7.00
C CYS A 163 -5.65 2.46 -8.43
N LYS A 164 -6.83 1.89 -8.65
CA LYS A 164 -7.49 1.90 -9.96
C LYS A 164 -7.82 3.32 -10.40
N LEU A 165 -8.42 4.17 -9.57
CA LEU A 165 -8.70 5.57 -9.91
C LEU A 165 -7.43 6.31 -10.33
N TRP A 166 -6.33 6.12 -9.60
CA TRP A 166 -5.06 6.76 -9.91
C TRP A 166 -4.44 6.27 -11.22
N THR A 167 -4.46 4.97 -11.46
CA THR A 167 -3.88 4.38 -12.69
C THR A 167 -4.74 4.64 -13.93
N ASP A 168 -6.07 4.75 -13.81
CA ASP A 168 -6.98 5.07 -14.90
C ASP A 168 -6.72 6.46 -15.51
N ILE A 169 -6.16 7.40 -14.72
CA ILE A 169 -5.75 8.73 -15.21
C ILE A 169 -4.25 8.80 -15.55
N GLY A 170 -3.60 7.66 -15.72
CA GLY A 170 -2.18 7.55 -16.12
C GLY A 170 -1.18 7.65 -14.98
N GLY A 171 -1.63 7.64 -13.73
CA GLY A 171 -0.77 7.61 -12.55
C GLY A 171 -0.03 6.28 -12.40
N LYS A 172 1.10 6.32 -11.68
CA LYS A 172 1.91 5.15 -11.38
C LYS A 172 2.00 4.93 -9.88
N ILE A 173 2.12 3.67 -9.50
CA ILE A 173 2.23 3.23 -8.11
C ILE A 173 3.53 2.47 -7.93
N TYR A 174 4.18 2.67 -6.79
CA TYR A 174 5.48 2.09 -6.51
C TYR A 174 5.48 1.37 -5.16
N ALA A 175 6.38 0.40 -5.05
CA ALA A 175 6.73 -0.27 -3.80
C ALA A 175 8.18 0.01 -3.44
N LEU A 176 8.45 0.38 -2.20
CA LEU A 176 9.78 0.31 -1.59
C LEU A 176 9.96 -1.11 -1.06
N THR A 177 10.90 -1.86 -1.65
CA THR A 177 10.98 -3.31 -1.49
C THR A 177 12.05 -3.77 -0.50
N ASP A 178 13.04 -2.93 -0.22
CA ASP A 178 14.27 -3.27 0.51
C ASP A 178 14.25 -2.86 1.99
N LYS A 179 13.08 -2.50 2.53
CA LYS A 179 12.91 -2.19 3.95
C LYS A 179 12.16 -3.30 4.68
N TYR A 180 12.64 -3.62 5.87
CA TYR A 180 11.89 -4.48 6.78
C TYR A 180 10.67 -3.74 7.33
N ILE A 181 9.57 -4.47 7.39
CA ILE A 181 8.30 -4.02 7.93
C ILE A 181 7.70 -5.16 8.75
N MET A 182 7.11 -4.82 9.87
CA MET A 182 6.46 -5.78 10.76
C MET A 182 4.95 -5.55 10.77
N HIS A 183 4.19 -6.61 10.61
CA HIS A 183 2.74 -6.62 10.77
C HIS A 183 2.38 -7.39 12.03
N VAL A 184 1.93 -6.68 13.05
CA VAL A 184 1.70 -7.21 14.40
C VAL A 184 0.30 -7.83 14.50
N GLY A 185 0.20 -9.02 15.06
CA GLY A 185 -1.04 -9.75 15.34
C GLY A 185 -0.85 -10.66 16.56
N GLU A 186 -1.41 -11.86 16.53
CA GLU A 186 -1.08 -12.91 17.52
C GLU A 186 0.39 -13.34 17.43
N HIS A 187 0.99 -13.11 16.26
CA HIS A 187 2.40 -13.28 15.96
C HIS A 187 2.92 -12.00 15.28
N GLN A 188 4.23 -11.76 15.38
CA GLN A 188 4.90 -10.70 14.64
C GLN A 188 5.32 -11.23 13.26
N TYR A 189 4.66 -10.79 12.21
CA TYR A 189 4.97 -11.16 10.84
C TYR A 189 5.97 -10.15 10.28
N ILE A 190 7.25 -10.56 10.22
CA ILE A 190 8.35 -9.73 9.74
C ILE A 190 8.63 -10.11 8.29
N GLY A 191 8.72 -9.12 7.43
CA GLY A 191 9.01 -9.35 6.03
C GLY A 191 9.74 -8.21 5.37
N ARG A 192 10.43 -8.57 4.29
CA ARG A 192 11.04 -7.65 3.33
C ARG A 192 10.60 -8.11 1.95
N TYR A 193 9.87 -7.26 1.24
CA TYR A 193 9.26 -7.66 -0.04
C TYR A 193 10.29 -8.07 -1.10
N MET A 194 11.53 -7.52 -1.00
CA MET A 194 12.65 -7.92 -1.85
C MET A 194 12.93 -9.44 -1.81
N ASP A 195 12.69 -10.09 -0.67
CA ASP A 195 12.95 -11.53 -0.50
C ASP A 195 12.06 -12.42 -1.38
N GLU A 196 10.97 -11.85 -1.96
CA GLU A 196 10.17 -12.53 -2.97
C GLU A 196 10.93 -12.72 -4.30
N PHE A 197 11.91 -11.84 -4.59
CA PHE A 197 12.61 -11.75 -5.86
C PHE A 197 14.06 -12.22 -5.78
N GLU A 198 14.60 -12.48 -4.59
CA GLU A 198 15.98 -12.92 -4.44
C GLU A 198 16.18 -14.31 -5.04
N LYS A 199 16.90 -14.25 -6.07
CA LYS A 199 17.71 -15.13 -6.93
C LYS A 199 17.58 -16.65 -6.72
N ALA A 200 17.16 -17.27 -7.84
CA ALA A 200 17.81 -18.49 -8.28
C ALA A 200 19.26 -18.11 -8.73
N ASP A 201 20.27 -18.45 -7.98
CA ASP A 201 21.63 -18.58 -8.48
C ASP A 201 21.72 -19.85 -9.31
#